data_29f9a58adeb5f4f6a52cb89ae2a43834
#
_entry.id   29f9a58adeb5f4f6a52cb89ae2a43834
#
_cell.length_a   1.000
_cell.length_b   1.000
_cell.length_c   1.000
_cell.angle_alpha   90.00
_cell.angle_beta   90.00
_cell.angle_gamma   90.00
#
_symmetry.space_group_name_H-M   'P 1'
#
loop_
_entity.id
_entity.type
_entity.pdbx_description
1 polymer ?
#
loop_
_entity_poly.entity_id
_entity_poly.type
_entity_poly.pdbx_seq_one_letter_code
_entity_poly.pdbx_strand_id
1 'polypeptide(L)' 'METATQETNFIEHRIVELRQEHADLGLAIDALVSVPIHDELQLKRLKKRKLLLKDQISLLEAQLRPDIPA' A
#
# COMPACT_ATOMS: atom_id res chain seq x y z
N MET A 1 6.74 -9.64 -27.26
CA MET A 1 6.51 -8.30 -27.67
C MET A 1 5.63 -7.54 -26.68
N GLU A 2 4.50 -8.08 -26.37
CA GLU A 2 3.59 -7.46 -25.45
C GLU A 2 3.95 -7.73 -23.99
N THR A 3 5.00 -8.50 -23.77
CA THR A 3 5.35 -8.92 -22.42
C THR A 3 5.63 -7.73 -21.50
N ALA A 4 6.42 -6.78 -21.96
CA ALA A 4 6.76 -5.61 -21.17
C ALA A 4 5.52 -4.79 -20.84
N THR A 5 4.64 -4.59 -21.83
CA THR A 5 3.40 -3.85 -21.61
C THR A 5 2.49 -4.57 -20.63
N GLN A 6 2.40 -5.89 -20.74
CA GLN A 6 1.58 -6.67 -19.82
C GLN A 6 2.12 -6.61 -18.40
N GLU A 7 3.43 -6.66 -18.24
CA GLU A 7 4.06 -6.55 -16.93
C GLU A 7 3.78 -5.18 -16.32
N THR A 8 3.89 -4.11 -17.10
CA THR A 8 3.61 -2.77 -16.64
C THR A 8 2.15 -2.65 -16.20
N ASN A 9 1.23 -3.17 -17.01
CA ASN A 9 -0.19 -3.13 -16.67
C ASN A 9 -0.47 -3.90 -15.38
N PHE A 10 0.16 -5.04 -15.22
CA PHE A 10 -0.01 -5.85 -14.01
C PHE A 10 0.48 -5.08 -12.78
N ILE A 11 1.64 -4.45 -12.88
CA ILE A 11 2.20 -3.70 -11.75
C ILE A 11 1.30 -2.51 -11.41
N GLU A 12 0.84 -1.77 -12.42
CA GLU A 12 -0.06 -0.65 -12.21
C GLU A 12 -1.35 -1.08 -11.52
N HIS A 13 -1.90 -2.20 -11.96
CA HIS A 13 -3.12 -2.73 -11.37
C HIS A 13 -2.90 -3.13 -9.91
N ARG A 14 -1.76 -3.75 -9.64
CA ARG A 14 -1.41 -4.14 -8.28
C ARG A 14 -1.25 -2.93 -7.37
N ILE A 15 -0.65 -1.86 -7.89
CA ILE A 15 -0.51 -0.62 -7.13
C ILE A 15 -1.87 -0.07 -6.75
N VAL A 16 -2.83 -0.07 -7.66
CA VAL A 16 -4.17 0.42 -7.37
C VAL A 16 -4.81 -0.40 -6.25
N GLU A 17 -4.67 -1.73 -6.32
CA GLU A 17 -5.20 -2.60 -5.28
C GLU A 17 -4.58 -2.31 -3.91
N LEU A 18 -3.26 -2.16 -3.89
CA LEU A 18 -2.55 -1.88 -2.65
C LEU A 18 -2.92 -0.52 -2.08
N ARG A 19 -3.08 0.47 -2.93
CA ARG A 19 -3.51 1.79 -2.48
C ARG A 19 -4.89 1.74 -1.88
N GLN A 20 -5.78 0.94 -2.44
CA GLN A 20 -7.11 0.77 -1.88
C GLN A 20 -7.05 0.13 -0.50
N GLU A 21 -6.24 -0.92 -0.35
CA GLU A 21 -6.06 -1.54 0.95
C GLU A 21 -5.45 -0.58 1.97
N HIS A 22 -4.48 0.21 1.52
CA HIS A 22 -3.84 1.21 2.38
C HIS A 22 -4.86 2.24 2.87
N ALA A 23 -5.72 2.71 1.98
CA ALA A 23 -6.76 3.67 2.33
C ALA A 23 -7.76 3.05 3.31
N ASP A 24 -8.16 1.80 3.05
CA ASP A 24 -9.09 1.10 3.93
C ASP A 24 -8.52 0.93 5.33
N LEU A 25 -7.23 0.60 5.42
CA LEU A 25 -6.58 0.46 6.72
C LEU A 25 -6.50 1.80 7.45
N GLY A 26 -6.27 2.89 6.71
CA GLY A 26 -6.27 4.21 7.30
C GLY A 26 -7.61 4.54 7.94
N LEU A 27 -8.70 4.23 7.25
CA LEU A 27 -10.04 4.44 7.78
C LEU A 27 -10.31 3.56 9.00
N ALA A 28 -9.85 2.31 8.96
CA ALA A 28 -10.03 1.40 10.09
C ALA A 28 -9.26 1.89 11.31
N ILE A 29 -8.06 2.38 11.11
CA ILE A 29 -7.26 2.93 12.21
C ILE A 29 -7.95 4.15 12.81
N ASP A 30 -8.42 5.06 11.96
CA ASP A 30 -9.12 6.25 12.42
C ASP A 30 -10.37 5.90 13.23
N ALA A 31 -11.12 4.91 12.76
CA ALA A 31 -12.31 4.45 13.48
C ALA A 31 -11.94 3.84 14.82
N LEU A 32 -10.86 3.07 14.86
CA LEU A 32 -10.45 2.42 16.10
C LEU A 32 -9.98 3.44 17.14
N VAL A 33 -9.16 4.40 16.74
CA VAL A 33 -8.62 5.39 17.69
C VAL A 33 -9.69 6.38 18.15
N SER A 34 -10.81 6.49 17.43
CA SER A 34 -11.90 7.37 17.86
C SER A 34 -12.68 6.82 19.04
N VAL A 35 -12.50 5.53 19.36
CA VAL A 35 -13.12 4.91 20.50
C VAL A 35 -12.27 5.18 21.74
N PRO A 36 -12.85 5.68 22.85
CA PRO A 36 -12.05 6.01 24.04
C PRO A 36 -11.25 4.84 24.59
N ILE A 37 -11.82 3.65 24.55
CA ILE A 37 -11.12 2.45 24.98
C ILE A 37 -11.05 1.51 23.79
N HIS A 38 -9.85 1.26 23.29
CA HIS A 38 -9.67 0.40 22.12
C HIS A 38 -8.50 -0.54 22.37
N ASP A 39 -8.45 -1.59 21.52
CA ASP A 39 -7.43 -2.62 21.61
C ASP A 39 -6.11 -2.09 21.03
N GLU A 40 -5.16 -1.84 21.93
CA GLU A 40 -3.85 -1.31 21.51
C GLU A 40 -3.08 -2.31 20.66
N LEU A 41 -3.25 -3.60 20.90
CA LEU A 41 -2.58 -4.61 20.09
C LEU A 41 -3.14 -4.61 18.67
N GLN A 42 -4.44 -4.50 18.52
CA GLN A 42 -5.07 -4.42 17.22
C GLN A 42 -4.61 -3.17 16.48
N LEU A 43 -4.53 -2.05 17.19
CA LEU A 43 -4.05 -0.80 16.58
C LEU A 43 -2.63 -0.95 16.07
N LYS A 44 -1.75 -1.56 16.85
CA LYS A 44 -0.37 -1.81 16.41
C LYS A 44 -0.31 -2.66 15.16
N ARG A 45 -1.13 -3.71 15.11
CA ARG A 45 -1.17 -4.59 13.93
C ARG A 45 -1.62 -3.86 12.69
N LEU A 46 -2.65 -3.04 12.82
CA LEU A 46 -3.17 -2.27 11.69
C LEU A 46 -2.14 -1.26 11.19
N LYS A 47 -1.48 -0.57 12.12
CA LYS A 47 -0.43 0.39 11.73
C LYS A 47 0.73 -0.28 11.04
N LYS A 48 1.15 -1.43 11.54
CA LYS A 48 2.23 -2.19 10.91
C LYS A 48 1.84 -2.63 9.50
N ARG A 49 0.62 -3.13 9.36
CA ARG A 49 0.12 -3.55 8.05
C ARG A 49 0.10 -2.38 7.07
N LYS A 50 -0.34 -1.21 7.54
CA LYS A 50 -0.38 -0.02 6.71
C LYS A 50 1.02 0.35 6.22
N LEU A 51 2.02 0.29 7.10
CA LEU A 51 3.40 0.57 6.73
C LEU A 51 3.91 -0.42 5.69
N LEU A 52 3.62 -1.70 5.86
CA LEU A 52 4.04 -2.71 4.90
C LEU A 52 3.43 -2.48 3.53
N LEU A 53 2.15 -2.10 3.50
CA LEU A 53 1.49 -1.79 2.24
C LEU A 53 2.13 -0.58 1.56
N LYS A 54 2.45 0.44 2.33
CA LYS A 54 3.12 1.61 1.77
C LYS A 54 4.48 1.25 1.18
N ASP A 55 5.24 0.41 1.88
CA ASP A 55 6.53 -0.05 1.37
C ASP A 55 6.37 -0.81 0.07
N GLN A 56 5.37 -1.70 -0.02
CA GLN A 56 5.12 -2.45 -1.24
C GLN A 56 4.74 -1.53 -2.39
N ILE A 57 3.90 -0.54 -2.11
CA ILE A 57 3.51 0.44 -3.13
C ILE A 57 4.73 1.16 -3.64
N SER A 58 5.60 1.61 -2.75
CA SER A 58 6.81 2.34 -3.13
C SER A 58 7.73 1.49 -4.00
N LEU A 59 7.88 0.21 -3.65
CA LEU A 59 8.72 -0.70 -4.42
C LEU A 59 8.17 -0.91 -5.83
N LEU A 60 6.85 -1.08 -5.94
CA LEU A 60 6.24 -1.28 -7.25
C LEU A 60 6.29 -0.01 -8.08
N GLU A 61 6.09 1.14 -7.46
CA GLU A 61 6.20 2.41 -8.16
C GLU A 61 7.60 2.62 -8.70
N ALA A 62 8.60 2.22 -7.92
CA ALA A 62 10.00 2.32 -8.37
C ALA A 62 10.25 1.46 -9.60
N GLN A 63 9.57 0.33 -9.71
CA GLN A 63 9.73 -0.53 -10.89
C GLN A 63 9.14 0.09 -12.14
N LEU A 64 8.18 0.99 -12.00
CA LEU A 64 7.57 1.66 -13.14
C LEU A 64 8.35 2.89 -13.60
N ARG A 65 9.22 3.41 -12.75
CA ARG A 65 9.98 4.61 -13.10
C ARG A 65 11.10 4.25 -14.05
N PRO A 66 11.33 5.11 -15.08
CA PRO A 66 12.50 4.90 -15.91
C PRO A 66 13.76 5.07 -15.07
N ASP A 67 14.77 4.31 -15.40
CA ASP A 67 16.04 4.38 -14.72
C ASP A 67 16.74 5.66 -15.14
N ILE A 68 16.71 6.66 -14.30
CA ILE A 68 17.28 7.96 -14.61
C ILE A 68 18.64 8.06 -13.94
N PRO A 69 19.72 8.18 -14.73
CA PRO A 69 21.05 8.33 -14.14
C PRO A 69 21.14 9.63 -13.35
N ALA A 70 21.77 9.54 -12.23
CA ALA A 70 21.90 10.69 -11.35
C ALA A 70 22.83 11.75 -11.95
#